data_c0c00d668b6f31c6e14cde3fc9bd3fe4
#
_entry.id   c0c00d668b6f31c6e14cde3fc9bd3fe4
#
_cell.length_a   1.000
_cell.length_b   1.000
_cell.length_c   1.000
_cell.angle_alpha   90.00
_cell.angle_beta   90.00
_cell.angle_gamma   90.00
#
_symmetry.space_group_name_H-M   'P 1'
#
loop_
_entity.id
_entity.type
_entity.pdbx_description
1 polymer ?
#
loop_
_entity_poly.entity_id
_entity_poly.type
_entity_poly.pdbx_seq_one_letter_code
_entity_poly.pdbx_strand_id
1 'polypeptide(L)'
;EYLSLEITKPAVGRGLLIGAMLPFLFSAMTMKAVGRAAQQLVVEVRRQFKEIKGLMEGKAEADYERWVDICTRSSLKDMILPAALGIVAPMIVGLVLGCNGVVGMLAGALVSGFALAVMMANSGGAWDNAKKYIEAGNFGGKGSDNHKAAVVGDTVGDPFKDTSGPSVNILIKLLSMVSIVFAAIVVQYGGMGLF
;
A
#
# COMPACT_ATOMS: atom_id res chain seq x y z
N GLU A 1 36.67 -10.23 -2.79
CA GLU A 1 36.61 -8.78 -2.51
C GLU A 1 35.44 -8.54 -1.52
N TYR A 2 35.78 -8.10 -0.30
CA TYR A 2 34.73 -7.84 0.71
C TYR A 2 34.01 -6.55 0.33
N LEU A 3 32.69 -6.61 0.16
CA LEU A 3 31.83 -5.44 0.01
C LEU A 3 31.93 -4.57 1.28
N SER A 4 32.68 -3.47 1.21
CA SER A 4 32.67 -2.50 2.31
C SER A 4 31.41 -1.64 2.19
N LEU A 5 30.47 -1.85 3.11
CA LEU A 5 29.21 -1.16 3.18
C LEU A 5 29.34 0.13 4.00
N GLU A 6 30.03 1.10 3.43
CA GLU A 6 30.17 2.42 4.06
C GLU A 6 29.06 3.35 3.57
N ILE A 7 28.29 3.92 4.49
CA ILE A 7 27.22 4.89 4.20
C ILE A 7 27.74 6.13 3.46
N THR A 8 29.03 6.41 3.65
CA THR A 8 29.73 7.52 2.98
C THR A 8 29.92 7.33 1.48
N LYS A 9 29.80 6.08 0.98
CA LYS A 9 29.86 5.83 -0.47
C LYS A 9 28.63 6.41 -1.18
N PRO A 10 28.82 7.22 -2.24
CA PRO A 10 27.71 7.87 -2.95
C PRO A 10 26.64 6.88 -3.45
N ALA A 11 27.04 5.70 -3.91
CA ALA A 11 26.11 4.68 -4.38
C ALA A 11 25.19 4.15 -3.26
N VAL A 12 25.73 3.93 -2.05
CA VAL A 12 24.97 3.51 -0.88
C VAL A 12 23.98 4.61 -0.47
N GLY A 13 24.45 5.86 -0.37
CA GLY A 13 23.61 7.01 0.01
C GLY A 13 22.47 7.24 -0.99
N ARG A 14 22.73 7.18 -2.30
CA ARG A 14 21.68 7.28 -3.33
C ARG A 14 20.70 6.12 -3.25
N GLY A 15 21.18 4.90 -3.10
CA GLY A 15 20.34 3.72 -2.90
C GLY A 15 19.43 3.88 -1.68
N LEU A 16 19.97 4.34 -0.55
CA LEU A 16 19.22 4.57 0.69
C LEU A 16 18.09 5.57 0.50
N LEU A 17 18.32 6.69 -0.17
CA LEU A 17 17.28 7.68 -0.44
C LEU A 17 16.18 7.14 -1.36
N ILE A 18 16.58 6.43 -2.43
CA ILE A 18 15.62 5.75 -3.32
C ILE A 18 14.79 4.74 -2.52
N GLY A 19 15.44 3.89 -1.75
CA GLY A 19 14.78 2.87 -0.92
C GLY A 19 13.81 3.49 0.08
N ALA A 20 14.22 4.55 0.75
CA ALA A 20 13.36 5.25 1.71
C ALA A 20 12.10 5.86 1.06
N MET A 21 12.16 6.26 -0.21
CA MET A 21 11.03 6.78 -0.96
C MET A 21 10.04 5.69 -1.40
N LEU A 22 10.51 4.48 -1.72
CA LEU A 22 9.68 3.43 -2.33
C LEU A 22 8.41 3.08 -1.53
N PRO A 23 8.44 2.89 -0.19
CA PRO A 23 7.23 2.59 0.59
C PRO A 23 6.17 3.69 0.51
N PHE A 24 6.58 4.97 0.47
CA PHE A 24 5.65 6.09 0.34
C PHE A 24 5.01 6.13 -1.05
N LEU A 25 5.81 5.95 -2.11
CA LEU A 25 5.31 5.87 -3.47
C LEU A 25 4.33 4.71 -3.64
N PHE A 26 4.70 3.53 -3.14
CA PHE A 26 3.86 2.33 -3.15
C PHE A 26 2.55 2.56 -2.40
N SER A 27 2.60 3.14 -1.20
CA SER A 27 1.41 3.44 -0.41
C SER A 27 0.49 4.43 -1.11
N ALA A 28 1.05 5.48 -1.73
CA ALA A 28 0.26 6.43 -2.50
C ALA A 28 -0.45 5.76 -3.68
N MET A 29 0.20 4.81 -4.35
CA MET A 29 -0.39 4.06 -5.47
C MET A 29 -1.52 3.13 -4.98
N THR A 30 -1.31 2.37 -3.91
CA THR A 30 -2.32 1.46 -3.34
C THR A 30 -3.51 2.23 -2.78
N MET A 31 -3.30 3.35 -2.09
CA MET A 31 -4.39 4.20 -1.59
C MET A 31 -5.26 4.76 -2.73
N LYS A 32 -4.64 5.24 -3.80
CA LYS A 32 -5.38 5.70 -5.00
C LYS A 32 -6.14 4.55 -5.67
N ALA A 33 -5.57 3.35 -5.70
CA ALA A 33 -6.22 2.15 -6.24
C ALA A 33 -7.50 1.82 -5.46
N VAL A 34 -7.42 1.77 -4.12
CA VAL A 34 -8.59 1.54 -3.26
C VAL A 34 -9.66 2.60 -3.49
N GLY A 35 -9.28 3.89 -3.56
CA GLY A 35 -10.23 4.98 -3.83
C GLY A 35 -10.96 4.82 -5.16
N ARG A 36 -10.27 4.41 -6.23
CA ARG A 36 -10.90 4.14 -7.54
C ARG A 36 -11.87 2.97 -7.49
N ALA A 37 -11.46 1.86 -6.87
CA ALA A 37 -12.31 0.68 -6.73
C ALA A 37 -13.57 0.99 -5.90
N ALA A 38 -13.42 1.69 -4.78
CA ALA A 38 -14.53 2.12 -3.94
C ALA A 38 -15.51 3.03 -4.70
N GLN A 39 -15.00 3.95 -5.53
CA GLN A 39 -15.85 4.81 -6.34
C GLN A 39 -16.69 4.03 -7.35
N GLN A 40 -16.11 3.04 -8.03
CA GLN A 40 -16.84 2.17 -8.95
C GLN A 40 -17.94 1.39 -8.23
N LEU A 41 -17.63 0.87 -7.04
CA LEU A 41 -18.60 0.16 -6.21
C LEU A 41 -19.77 1.06 -5.77
N VAL A 42 -19.47 2.29 -5.35
CA VAL A 42 -20.51 3.27 -4.97
C VAL A 42 -21.45 3.57 -6.14
N VAL A 43 -20.92 3.71 -7.35
CA VAL A 43 -21.75 3.92 -8.55
C VAL A 43 -22.69 2.72 -8.80
N GLU A 44 -22.14 1.50 -8.68
CA GLU A 44 -22.93 0.27 -8.86
C GLU A 44 -24.00 0.11 -7.78
N VAL A 45 -23.66 0.35 -6.52
CA VAL A 45 -24.64 0.31 -5.41
C VAL A 45 -25.78 1.30 -5.64
N ARG A 46 -25.47 2.52 -6.05
CA ARG A 46 -26.48 3.54 -6.38
C ARG A 46 -27.34 3.13 -7.57
N ARG A 47 -26.78 2.45 -8.56
CA ARG A 47 -27.53 1.89 -9.69
C ARG A 47 -28.53 0.86 -9.20
N GLN A 48 -28.07 -0.09 -8.38
CA GLN A 48 -28.95 -1.15 -7.87
C GLN A 48 -30.10 -0.60 -7.02
N PHE A 49 -29.87 0.41 -6.17
CA PHE A 49 -30.95 1.07 -5.43
C PHE A 49 -32.01 1.74 -6.31
N LYS A 50 -31.63 2.18 -7.51
CA LYS A 50 -32.57 2.79 -8.46
C LYS A 50 -33.34 1.76 -9.29
N GLU A 51 -32.66 0.66 -9.69
CA GLU A 51 -33.18 -0.29 -10.68
C GLU A 51 -33.86 -1.50 -10.04
N ILE A 52 -33.37 -1.97 -8.89
CA ILE A 52 -33.95 -3.13 -8.20
C ILE A 52 -35.09 -2.67 -7.29
N LYS A 53 -36.32 -2.87 -7.75
CA LYS A 53 -37.52 -2.53 -6.97
C LYS A 53 -37.62 -3.37 -5.70
N GLY A 54 -37.80 -2.72 -4.56
CA GLY A 54 -37.91 -3.38 -3.26
C GLY A 54 -36.58 -3.59 -2.53
N LEU A 55 -35.42 -3.21 -3.12
CA LEU A 55 -34.14 -3.33 -2.46
C LEU A 55 -34.04 -2.41 -1.23
N MET A 56 -34.54 -1.18 -1.31
CA MET A 56 -34.56 -0.23 -0.19
C MET A 56 -35.49 -0.67 0.94
N GLU A 57 -36.56 -1.40 0.62
CA GLU A 57 -37.51 -1.94 1.58
C GLU A 57 -37.14 -3.32 2.13
N GLY A 58 -35.98 -3.86 1.73
CA GLY A 58 -35.52 -5.18 2.13
C GLY A 58 -36.32 -6.35 1.57
N LYS A 59 -37.10 -6.12 0.49
CA LYS A 59 -37.93 -7.13 -0.18
C LYS A 59 -37.25 -7.82 -1.36
N ALA A 60 -36.13 -7.29 -1.82
CA ALA A 60 -35.33 -7.84 -2.88
C ALA A 60 -33.85 -7.91 -2.43
N GLU A 61 -33.11 -8.85 -2.97
CA GLU A 61 -31.67 -8.99 -2.71
C GLU A 61 -30.86 -8.17 -3.69
N ALA A 62 -29.69 -7.68 -3.23
CA ALA A 62 -28.74 -7.00 -4.07
C ALA A 62 -27.98 -8.01 -4.97
N ASP A 63 -27.54 -7.54 -6.13
CA ASP A 63 -26.65 -8.30 -7.01
C ASP A 63 -25.22 -8.27 -6.44
N TYR A 64 -24.95 -9.18 -5.50
CA TYR A 64 -23.64 -9.33 -4.85
C TYR A 64 -22.58 -9.84 -5.83
N GLU A 65 -22.95 -10.66 -6.80
CA GLU A 65 -22.03 -11.19 -7.81
C GLU A 65 -21.37 -10.04 -8.59
N ARG A 66 -22.18 -9.05 -8.96
CA ARG A 66 -21.72 -7.85 -9.65
C ARG A 66 -20.75 -7.02 -8.79
N TRP A 67 -20.99 -6.92 -7.48
CA TRP A 67 -20.07 -6.22 -6.57
C TRP A 67 -18.73 -6.92 -6.47
N VAL A 68 -18.74 -8.25 -6.32
CA VAL A 68 -17.52 -9.06 -6.25
C VAL A 68 -16.73 -8.95 -7.55
N ASP A 69 -17.39 -9.02 -8.72
CA ASP A 69 -16.74 -8.89 -10.02
C ASP A 69 -16.04 -7.52 -10.17
N ILE A 70 -16.72 -6.42 -9.82
CA ILE A 70 -16.14 -5.07 -9.86
C ILE A 70 -14.92 -4.98 -8.93
N CYS A 71 -15.04 -5.43 -7.69
CA CYS A 71 -13.94 -5.39 -6.72
C CYS A 71 -12.74 -6.20 -7.19
N THR A 72 -12.98 -7.42 -7.67
CA THR A 72 -11.92 -8.33 -8.10
C THR A 72 -11.17 -7.78 -9.32
N ARG A 73 -11.89 -7.35 -10.35
CA ARG A 73 -11.27 -6.79 -11.57
C ARG A 73 -10.50 -5.51 -11.30
N SER A 74 -11.06 -4.60 -10.49
CA SER A 74 -10.37 -3.37 -10.11
C SER A 74 -9.11 -3.67 -9.30
N SER A 75 -9.18 -4.57 -8.32
CA SER A 75 -8.03 -4.94 -7.50
C SER A 75 -6.91 -5.55 -8.32
N LEU A 76 -7.22 -6.51 -9.21
CA LEU A 76 -6.22 -7.13 -10.08
C LEU A 76 -5.55 -6.11 -11.00
N LYS A 77 -6.32 -5.24 -11.64
CA LYS A 77 -5.80 -4.20 -12.54
C LYS A 77 -4.93 -3.18 -11.81
N ASP A 78 -5.41 -2.71 -10.66
CA ASP A 78 -4.75 -1.64 -9.92
C ASP A 78 -3.49 -2.10 -9.18
N MET A 79 -3.34 -3.41 -8.93
CA MET A 79 -2.13 -3.99 -8.31
C MET A 79 -0.97 -4.21 -9.29
N ILE A 80 -1.18 -4.14 -10.60
CA ILE A 80 -0.11 -4.36 -11.60
C ILE A 80 1.04 -3.36 -11.41
N LEU A 81 0.72 -2.07 -11.29
CA LEU A 81 1.74 -1.02 -11.20
C LEU A 81 2.51 -1.05 -9.87
N PRO A 82 1.87 -1.18 -8.67
CA PRO A 82 2.58 -1.41 -7.42
C PRO A 82 3.46 -2.66 -7.43
N ALA A 83 2.98 -3.78 -7.98
CA ALA A 83 3.76 -5.01 -8.07
C ALA A 83 4.99 -4.84 -9.00
N ALA A 84 4.81 -4.18 -10.14
CA ALA A 84 5.90 -3.85 -11.05
C ALA A 84 6.97 -2.99 -10.36
N LEU A 85 6.58 -2.02 -9.53
CA LEU A 85 7.53 -1.20 -8.75
C LEU A 85 8.42 -2.07 -7.87
N GLY A 86 7.85 -3.06 -7.16
CA GLY A 86 8.60 -3.96 -6.29
C GLY A 86 9.61 -4.85 -7.02
N ILE A 87 9.36 -5.14 -8.30
CA ILE A 87 10.26 -5.96 -9.13
C ILE A 87 11.28 -5.10 -9.86
N VAL A 88 10.83 -4.03 -10.50
CA VAL A 88 11.66 -3.22 -11.40
C VAL A 88 12.64 -2.33 -10.63
N ALA A 89 12.24 -1.80 -9.46
CA ALA A 89 13.09 -0.90 -8.70
C ALA A 89 14.43 -1.54 -8.26
N PRO A 90 14.49 -2.76 -7.67
CA PRO A 90 15.76 -3.40 -7.34
C PRO A 90 16.64 -3.67 -8.56
N MET A 91 16.02 -4.04 -9.69
CA MET A 91 16.74 -4.30 -10.94
C MET A 91 17.38 -3.01 -11.47
N ILE A 92 16.65 -1.92 -11.57
CA ILE A 92 17.17 -0.63 -12.04
C ILE A 92 18.28 -0.14 -11.11
N VAL A 93 18.03 -0.14 -9.80
CA VAL A 93 19.02 0.30 -8.81
C VAL A 93 20.28 -0.58 -8.88
N GLY A 94 20.11 -1.89 -9.03
CA GLY A 94 21.23 -2.83 -9.15
C GLY A 94 22.07 -2.59 -10.41
N LEU A 95 21.42 -2.41 -11.55
CA LEU A 95 22.14 -2.17 -12.82
C LEU A 95 22.85 -0.80 -12.84
N VAL A 96 22.21 0.25 -12.29
CA VAL A 96 22.75 1.62 -12.32
C VAL A 96 23.76 1.87 -11.21
N LEU A 97 23.46 1.50 -9.97
CA LEU A 97 24.28 1.81 -8.79
C LEU A 97 25.11 0.60 -8.27
N GLY A 98 24.91 -0.57 -8.87
CA GLY A 98 25.59 -1.80 -8.45
C GLY A 98 25.13 -2.34 -7.09
N CYS A 99 25.85 -3.31 -6.55
CA CYS A 99 25.52 -3.97 -5.28
C CYS A 99 25.43 -3.00 -4.10
N ASN A 100 26.32 -2.01 -4.04
CA ASN A 100 26.28 -0.98 -2.98
C ASN A 100 24.97 -0.18 -2.99
N GLY A 101 24.46 0.16 -4.18
CA GLY A 101 23.18 0.84 -4.35
C GLY A 101 22.00 -0.02 -3.88
N VAL A 102 22.01 -1.32 -4.22
CA VAL A 102 20.95 -2.26 -3.78
C VAL A 102 20.91 -2.37 -2.27
N VAL A 103 22.07 -2.52 -1.62
CA VAL A 103 22.10 -2.62 -0.15
C VAL A 103 21.62 -1.33 0.51
N GLY A 104 22.02 -0.17 0.00
CA GLY A 104 21.49 1.12 0.46
C GLY A 104 19.98 1.18 0.29
N MET A 105 19.45 0.79 -0.88
CA MET A 105 18.00 0.75 -1.16
C MET A 105 17.25 -0.17 -0.20
N LEU A 106 17.75 -1.37 0.06
CA LEU A 106 17.12 -2.30 0.99
C LEU A 106 17.08 -1.74 2.42
N ALA A 107 18.19 -1.12 2.88
CA ALA A 107 18.24 -0.48 4.19
C ALA A 107 17.24 0.68 4.30
N GLY A 108 17.19 1.57 3.30
CA GLY A 108 16.24 2.68 3.26
C GLY A 108 14.79 2.22 3.24
N ALA A 109 14.47 1.23 2.39
CA ALA A 109 13.13 0.67 2.28
C ALA A 109 12.69 -0.05 3.57
N LEU A 110 13.61 -0.74 4.25
CA LEU A 110 13.31 -1.41 5.51
C LEU A 110 12.96 -0.40 6.60
N VAL A 111 13.79 0.61 6.81
CA VAL A 111 13.61 1.58 7.89
C VAL A 111 12.33 2.40 7.68
N SER A 112 12.17 3.01 6.50
CA SER A 112 10.99 3.84 6.21
C SER A 112 9.72 3.01 6.08
N GLY A 113 9.80 1.84 5.45
CA GLY A 113 8.67 0.95 5.25
C GLY A 113 8.16 0.34 6.56
N PHE A 114 9.06 -0.06 7.47
CA PHE A 114 8.66 -0.54 8.79
C PHE A 114 7.92 0.55 9.57
N ALA A 115 8.50 1.75 9.66
CA ALA A 115 7.87 2.86 10.36
C ALA A 115 6.50 3.22 9.76
N LEU A 116 6.40 3.26 8.43
CA LEU A 116 5.16 3.56 7.71
C LEU A 116 4.10 2.48 7.93
N ALA A 117 4.46 1.20 7.85
CA ALA A 117 3.53 0.09 8.06
C ALA A 117 2.96 0.08 9.49
N VAL A 118 3.81 0.30 10.50
CA VAL A 118 3.38 0.40 11.90
C VAL A 118 2.46 1.61 12.10
N MET A 119 2.82 2.77 11.56
CA MET A 119 1.99 3.98 11.63
C MET A 119 0.62 3.74 11.00
N MET A 120 0.56 3.18 9.80
CA MET A 120 -0.71 2.92 9.11
C MET A 120 -1.59 1.91 9.86
N ALA A 121 -1.02 0.80 10.34
CA ALA A 121 -1.77 -0.19 11.08
C ALA A 121 -2.34 0.38 12.38
N ASN A 122 -1.53 1.10 13.14
CA ASN A 122 -1.94 1.66 14.43
C ASN A 122 -2.94 2.82 14.28
N SER A 123 -2.71 3.74 13.35
CA SER A 123 -3.63 4.86 13.13
C SER A 123 -4.97 4.40 12.60
N GLY A 124 -4.97 3.46 11.64
CA GLY A 124 -6.21 2.86 11.12
C GLY A 124 -6.98 2.11 12.20
N GLY A 125 -6.29 1.30 13.03
CA GLY A 125 -6.88 0.61 14.16
C GLY A 125 -7.43 1.55 15.24
N ALA A 126 -6.74 2.67 15.49
CA ALA A 126 -7.19 3.67 16.46
C ALA A 126 -8.53 4.31 16.02
N TRP A 127 -8.68 4.69 14.74
CA TRP A 127 -9.94 5.24 14.23
C TRP A 127 -11.09 4.24 14.28
N ASP A 128 -10.87 3.00 13.88
CA ASP A 128 -11.88 1.94 13.96
C ASP A 128 -12.33 1.70 15.40
N ASN A 129 -11.39 1.61 16.34
CA ASN A 129 -11.70 1.46 17.76
C ASN A 129 -12.42 2.68 18.34
N ALA A 130 -12.04 3.89 17.95
CA ALA A 130 -12.72 5.12 18.38
C ALA A 130 -14.18 5.14 17.89
N LYS A 131 -14.42 4.77 16.62
CA LYS A 131 -15.77 4.64 16.07
C LYS A 131 -16.60 3.64 16.86
N LYS A 132 -16.10 2.43 17.08
CA LYS A 132 -16.78 1.37 17.83
C LYS A 132 -17.06 1.79 19.29
N TYR A 133 -16.13 2.48 19.91
CA TYR A 133 -16.31 2.99 21.28
C TYR A 133 -17.45 4.01 21.38
N ILE A 134 -17.57 4.89 20.37
CA ILE A 134 -18.68 5.84 20.30
C ILE A 134 -20.00 5.10 20.02
N GLU A 135 -20.00 4.13 19.11
CA GLU A 135 -21.19 3.32 18.78
C GLU A 135 -21.72 2.53 19.99
N ALA A 136 -20.84 2.17 20.93
CA ALA A 136 -21.20 1.52 22.20
C ALA A 136 -21.94 2.46 23.19
N GLY A 137 -22.22 3.71 22.82
CA GLY A 137 -22.98 4.68 23.61
C GLY A 137 -22.14 5.78 24.26
N ASN A 138 -20.83 5.79 24.08
CA ASN A 138 -19.95 6.84 24.60
C ASN A 138 -20.02 8.10 23.73
N PHE A 139 -19.75 9.28 24.30
CA PHE A 139 -19.68 10.56 23.59
C PHE A 139 -20.91 10.89 22.70
N GLY A 140 -22.09 10.47 23.12
CA GLY A 140 -23.36 10.73 22.42
C GLY A 140 -23.85 9.59 21.52
N GLY A 141 -23.09 8.51 21.39
CA GLY A 141 -23.48 7.28 20.70
C GLY A 141 -23.60 7.40 19.18
N LYS A 142 -24.18 6.37 18.58
CA LYS A 142 -24.36 6.26 17.14
C LYS A 142 -25.25 7.38 16.60
N GLY A 143 -24.81 8.07 15.56
CA GLY A 143 -25.52 9.19 14.93
C GLY A 143 -25.17 10.58 15.46
N SER A 144 -24.42 10.68 16.58
CA SER A 144 -23.89 11.94 17.10
C SER A 144 -22.87 12.58 16.14
N ASP A 145 -22.54 13.85 16.37
CA ASP A 145 -21.50 14.52 15.57
C ASP A 145 -20.10 13.92 15.82
N ASN A 146 -19.85 13.44 17.05
CA ASN A 146 -18.64 12.68 17.37
C ASN A 146 -18.56 11.38 16.57
N HIS A 147 -19.69 10.65 16.44
CA HIS A 147 -19.77 9.47 15.60
C HIS A 147 -19.48 9.77 14.13
N LYS A 148 -20.08 10.82 13.58
CA LYS A 148 -19.84 11.23 12.19
C LYS A 148 -18.37 11.56 11.94
N ALA A 149 -17.74 12.28 12.87
CA ALA A 149 -16.29 12.58 12.78
C ALA A 149 -15.43 11.31 12.82
N ALA A 150 -15.77 10.37 13.73
CA ALA A 150 -15.06 9.09 13.83
C ALA A 150 -15.23 8.22 12.57
N VAL A 151 -16.42 8.23 11.95
CA VAL A 151 -16.66 7.54 10.66
C VAL A 151 -15.80 8.10 9.55
N VAL A 152 -15.60 9.43 9.48
CA VAL A 152 -14.68 10.03 8.50
C VAL A 152 -13.25 9.56 8.74
N GLY A 153 -12.79 9.55 9.99
CA GLY A 153 -11.47 9.04 10.35
C GLY A 153 -11.28 7.56 10.00
N ASP A 154 -12.27 6.75 10.31
CA ASP A 154 -12.27 5.31 10.00
C ASP A 154 -12.26 5.04 8.48
N THR A 155 -13.01 5.82 7.70
CA THR A 155 -13.00 5.74 6.23
C THR A 155 -11.60 5.96 5.63
N VAL A 156 -10.78 6.81 6.25
CA VAL A 156 -9.37 7.00 5.88
C VAL A 156 -8.49 5.89 6.47
N GLY A 157 -8.80 5.47 7.69
CA GLY A 157 -8.05 4.47 8.44
C GLY A 157 -8.16 3.06 7.88
N ASP A 158 -9.32 2.69 7.33
CA ASP A 158 -9.54 1.36 6.76
C ASP A 158 -8.54 1.01 5.65
N PRO A 159 -8.34 1.82 4.60
CA PRO A 159 -7.29 1.57 3.63
C PRO A 159 -5.87 1.51 4.23
N PHE A 160 -5.61 2.22 5.31
CA PHE A 160 -4.32 2.18 6.00
C PHE A 160 -4.07 0.82 6.66
N LYS A 161 -5.03 0.34 7.48
CA LYS A 161 -4.85 -0.89 8.25
C LYS A 161 -5.05 -2.16 7.43
N ASP A 162 -5.99 -2.13 6.47
CA ASP A 162 -6.46 -3.33 5.77
C ASP A 162 -5.84 -3.50 4.37
N THR A 163 -5.26 -2.45 3.78
CA THR A 163 -4.68 -2.50 2.44
C THR A 163 -3.22 -2.04 2.41
N SER A 164 -2.95 -0.76 2.59
CA SER A 164 -1.61 -0.19 2.35
C SER A 164 -0.59 -0.64 3.40
N GLY A 165 -0.94 -0.65 4.68
CA GLY A 165 -0.04 -1.08 5.76
C GLY A 165 0.47 -2.51 5.58
N PRO A 166 -0.43 -3.51 5.47
CA PRO A 166 -0.03 -4.88 5.17
C PRO A 166 0.75 -5.03 3.87
N SER A 167 0.39 -4.29 2.82
CA SER A 167 1.05 -4.37 1.51
C SER A 167 2.47 -3.80 1.53
N VAL A 168 2.76 -2.77 2.32
CA VAL A 168 4.14 -2.26 2.52
C VAL A 168 5.03 -3.32 3.14
N ASN A 169 4.53 -4.12 4.07
CA ASN A 169 5.26 -5.25 4.66
C ASN A 169 5.61 -6.30 3.60
N ILE A 170 4.70 -6.56 2.66
CA ILE A 170 4.96 -7.45 1.52
C ILE A 170 5.99 -6.82 0.56
N LEU A 171 5.90 -5.51 0.29
CA LEU A 171 6.86 -4.80 -0.55
C LEU A 171 8.29 -4.96 -0.05
N ILE A 172 8.56 -4.77 1.25
CA ILE A 172 9.90 -4.92 1.83
C ILE A 172 10.47 -6.32 1.56
N LYS A 173 9.65 -7.34 1.73
CA LYS A 173 10.04 -8.74 1.45
C LYS A 173 10.28 -8.96 -0.04
N LEU A 174 9.42 -8.42 -0.91
CA LEU A 174 9.54 -8.55 -2.35
C LEU A 174 10.83 -7.89 -2.86
N LEU A 175 11.15 -6.67 -2.41
CA LEU A 175 12.39 -5.99 -2.74
C LEU A 175 13.62 -6.85 -2.40
N SER A 176 13.62 -7.46 -1.21
CA SER A 176 14.71 -8.33 -0.77
C SER A 176 14.81 -9.60 -1.62
N MET A 177 13.69 -10.27 -1.86
CA MET A 177 13.67 -11.51 -2.67
C MET A 177 14.12 -11.26 -4.12
N VAL A 178 13.60 -10.21 -4.75
CA VAL A 178 13.99 -9.83 -6.11
C VAL A 178 15.47 -9.47 -6.16
N SER A 179 15.99 -8.74 -5.19
CA SER A 179 17.42 -8.41 -5.11
C SER A 179 18.31 -9.65 -5.04
N ILE A 180 17.88 -10.68 -4.30
CA ILE A 180 18.61 -11.96 -4.21
C ILE A 180 18.55 -12.72 -5.53
N VAL A 181 17.38 -12.82 -6.15
CA VAL A 181 17.20 -13.54 -7.43
C VAL A 181 18.05 -12.92 -8.55
N PHE A 182 18.11 -11.59 -8.59
CA PHE A 182 18.90 -10.87 -9.61
C PHE A 182 20.33 -10.56 -9.18
N ALA A 183 20.81 -11.04 -8.03
CA ALA A 183 22.13 -10.74 -7.49
C ALA A 183 23.26 -11.08 -8.48
N ALA A 184 23.20 -12.24 -9.14
CA ALA A 184 24.22 -12.65 -10.12
C ALA A 184 24.33 -11.66 -11.30
N ILE A 185 23.19 -11.18 -11.81
CA ILE A 185 23.15 -10.19 -12.90
C ILE A 185 23.71 -8.85 -12.41
N VAL A 186 23.36 -8.42 -11.21
CA VAL A 186 23.83 -7.16 -10.63
C VAL A 186 25.35 -7.23 -10.36
N VAL A 187 25.87 -8.36 -9.90
CA VAL A 187 27.33 -8.55 -9.70
C VAL A 187 28.08 -8.49 -11.02
N GLN A 188 27.53 -9.07 -12.07
CA GLN A 188 28.21 -9.16 -13.38
C GLN A 188 28.08 -7.86 -14.19
N TYR A 189 26.95 -7.19 -14.15
CA TYR A 189 26.64 -6.05 -15.03
C TYR A 189 26.31 -4.76 -14.27
N GLY A 190 26.25 -4.79 -12.93
CA GLY A 190 25.88 -3.64 -12.13
C GLY A 190 26.97 -2.58 -12.05
N GLY A 191 26.54 -1.34 -11.78
CA GLY A 191 27.45 -0.21 -11.70
C GLY A 191 28.00 0.22 -13.07
N MET A 192 27.15 0.32 -14.08
CA MET A 192 27.46 0.59 -15.50
C MET A 192 28.37 1.80 -15.78
N GLY A 193 29.32 2.10 -14.90
CA GLY A 193 30.31 3.17 -15.09
C GLY A 193 29.74 4.59 -15.06
N LEU A 194 28.51 4.76 -14.60
CA LEU A 194 27.83 6.05 -14.55
C LEU A 194 28.24 6.91 -13.35
N PHE A 195 29.09 6.33 -12.43
CA PHE A 195 29.55 7.05 -11.23
C PHE A 195 30.85 6.47 -10.66
#